data_b3637d3427ac8ddb8c73db17574436ba
#
_entry.id   b3637d3427ac8ddb8c73db17574436ba
#
_cell.length_a   1.000
_cell.length_b   1.000
_cell.length_c   1.000
_cell.angle_alpha   90.00
_cell.angle_beta   90.00
_cell.angle_gamma   90.00
#
_symmetry.space_group_name_H-M   'P 1'
#
loop_
_entity.id
_entity.type
_entity.pdbx_description
1 polymer ?
#
loop_
_entity_poly.entity_id
_entity_poly.type
_entity_poly.pdbx_seq_one_letter_code
_entity_poly.pdbx_strand_id
1 'polypeptide(L)'
;MLTRVIFAALLLAPGAALAQAQKPNDAQIAHIAYTAGVLDVTAGKQALEKSTDPDVKAFASEMVRDHQAVNEKALALVKKLNVTPQDNPTSQALTKAAAAKEAELGKLSGAAFDRAYVENEVAYHKTVNGALKDTLIPNAQNAELKSLLQTGLSLFTAHQQHAEHLSMSLAK
;
A
#
# COMPACT_ATOMS: atom_id res chain seq x y z
N MET A 1 44.53 57.76 -20.06
CA MET A 1 43.52 57.38 -19.08
C MET A 1 42.57 56.37 -19.73
N LEU A 2 42.73 55.09 -19.48
CA LEU A 2 41.87 54.05 -20.01
C LEU A 2 40.84 53.67 -18.92
N THR A 3 39.57 53.95 -19.14
CA THR A 3 38.46 53.62 -18.24
C THR A 3 38.05 52.17 -18.55
N ARG A 4 38.29 51.25 -17.59
CA ARG A 4 37.81 49.85 -17.69
C ARG A 4 36.36 49.79 -17.23
N VAL A 5 35.47 49.44 -18.16
CA VAL A 5 34.06 49.08 -17.86
C VAL A 5 34.03 47.63 -17.45
N ILE A 6 33.65 47.33 -16.19
CA ILE A 6 33.43 46.00 -15.68
C ILE A 6 31.97 45.61 -15.91
N PHE A 7 31.73 44.67 -16.83
CA PHE A 7 30.43 44.04 -17.02
C PHE A 7 30.24 42.98 -15.93
N ALA A 8 29.36 43.24 -14.97
CA ALA A 8 28.92 42.24 -14.03
C ALA A 8 27.84 41.37 -14.70
N ALA A 9 28.20 40.12 -15.05
CA ALA A 9 27.25 39.13 -15.53
C ALA A 9 26.48 38.58 -14.34
N LEU A 10 25.19 38.90 -14.26
CA LEU A 10 24.24 38.36 -13.28
C LEU A 10 23.88 36.91 -13.71
N LEU A 11 24.47 35.92 -13.10
CA LEU A 11 24.09 34.49 -13.28
C LEU A 11 22.77 34.26 -12.58
N LEU A 12 21.65 34.23 -13.32
CA LEU A 12 20.40 33.67 -12.86
C LEU A 12 20.59 32.15 -12.73
N ALA A 13 20.72 31.63 -11.52
CA ALA A 13 20.59 30.21 -11.24
C ALA A 13 19.14 29.78 -11.53
N PRO A 14 18.87 28.73 -12.33
CA PRO A 14 17.55 28.20 -12.45
C PRO A 14 17.18 27.60 -11.11
N GLY A 15 16.22 28.19 -10.40
CA GLY A 15 15.60 27.64 -9.21
C GLY A 15 14.97 26.30 -9.58
N ALA A 16 15.54 25.21 -9.12
CA ALA A 16 14.89 23.92 -9.15
C ALA A 16 13.64 24.03 -8.27
N ALA A 17 12.48 24.26 -8.91
CA ALA A 17 11.19 24.10 -8.26
C ALA A 17 11.12 22.65 -7.79
N LEU A 18 11.28 22.41 -6.49
CA LEU A 18 10.95 21.13 -5.87
C LEU A 18 9.47 20.90 -6.15
N ALA A 19 9.17 20.01 -7.09
CA ALA A 19 7.82 19.56 -7.33
C ALA A 19 7.30 18.98 -6.01
N GLN A 20 6.48 19.74 -5.29
CA GLN A 20 5.75 19.23 -4.13
C GLN A 20 4.93 18.05 -4.64
N ALA A 21 5.13 16.87 -4.01
CA ALA A 21 4.35 15.70 -4.32
C ALA A 21 2.86 16.09 -4.20
N GLN A 22 2.17 16.07 -5.34
CA GLN A 22 0.77 16.49 -5.41
C GLN A 22 -0.07 15.56 -4.55
N LYS A 23 -0.88 16.12 -3.66
CA LYS A 23 -1.79 15.34 -2.81
C LYS A 23 -2.73 14.53 -3.69
N PRO A 24 -2.96 13.24 -3.40
CA PRO A 24 -3.84 12.42 -4.23
C PRO A 24 -5.29 12.91 -4.12
N ASN A 25 -6.00 12.94 -5.25
CA ASN A 25 -7.45 13.17 -5.30
C ASN A 25 -8.22 11.88 -5.01
N ASP A 26 -9.55 11.96 -4.86
CA ASP A 26 -10.40 10.81 -4.51
C ASP A 26 -10.30 9.65 -5.52
N ALA A 27 -10.15 9.91 -6.81
CA ALA A 27 -10.00 8.88 -7.83
C ALA A 27 -8.65 8.13 -7.70
N GLN A 28 -7.59 8.86 -7.36
CA GLN A 28 -6.27 8.29 -7.08
C GLN A 28 -6.26 7.54 -5.74
N ILE A 29 -6.89 8.10 -4.71
CA ILE A 29 -7.05 7.46 -3.39
C ILE A 29 -7.78 6.14 -3.53
N ALA A 30 -8.91 6.11 -4.26
CA ALA A 30 -9.66 4.89 -4.51
C ALA A 30 -8.81 3.84 -5.25
N HIS A 31 -8.01 4.26 -6.25
CA HIS A 31 -7.11 3.35 -6.97
C HIS A 31 -6.00 2.81 -6.07
N ILE A 32 -5.36 3.64 -5.25
CA ILE A 32 -4.32 3.20 -4.31
C ILE A 32 -4.87 2.17 -3.33
N ALA A 33 -6.01 2.47 -2.68
CA ALA A 33 -6.62 1.59 -1.69
C ALA A 33 -7.07 0.25 -2.29
N TYR A 34 -7.71 0.29 -3.47
CA TYR A 34 -8.11 -0.92 -4.18
C TYR A 34 -6.90 -1.77 -4.60
N THR A 35 -5.87 -1.15 -5.16
CA THR A 35 -4.63 -1.83 -5.56
C THR A 35 -3.98 -2.52 -4.36
N ALA A 36 -3.84 -1.83 -3.22
CA ALA A 36 -3.30 -2.43 -2.02
C ALA A 36 -4.08 -3.68 -1.60
N GLY A 37 -5.42 -3.61 -1.58
CA GLY A 37 -6.24 -4.76 -1.23
C GLY A 37 -6.12 -5.94 -2.21
N VAL A 38 -5.99 -5.68 -3.52
CA VAL A 38 -5.77 -6.74 -4.54
C VAL A 38 -4.42 -7.43 -4.34
N LEU A 39 -3.37 -6.67 -4.02
CA LEU A 39 -2.03 -7.21 -3.81
C LEU A 39 -1.98 -8.11 -2.56
N ASP A 40 -2.67 -7.73 -1.49
CA ASP A 40 -2.78 -8.54 -0.29
C ASP A 40 -3.54 -9.85 -0.55
N VAL A 41 -4.66 -9.80 -1.27
CA VAL A 41 -5.37 -11.01 -1.72
C VAL A 41 -4.45 -11.95 -2.50
N THR A 42 -3.57 -11.41 -3.34
CA THR A 42 -2.62 -12.22 -4.13
C THR A 42 -1.58 -12.88 -3.22
N ALA A 43 -1.02 -12.15 -2.28
CA ALA A 43 -0.07 -12.68 -1.29
C ALA A 43 -0.72 -13.76 -0.41
N GLY A 44 -1.94 -13.53 0.08
CA GLY A 44 -2.70 -14.51 0.84
C GLY A 44 -2.98 -15.79 0.07
N LYS A 45 -3.34 -15.70 -1.22
CA LYS A 45 -3.53 -16.87 -2.09
C LYS A 45 -2.23 -17.65 -2.27
N GLN A 46 -1.11 -16.97 -2.48
CA GLN A 46 0.20 -17.63 -2.55
C GLN A 46 0.50 -18.39 -1.25
N ALA A 47 0.18 -17.80 -0.09
CA ALA A 47 0.37 -18.45 1.20
C ALA A 47 -0.53 -19.69 1.37
N LEU A 48 -1.79 -19.63 0.95
CA LEU A 48 -2.70 -20.80 0.98
C LEU A 48 -2.19 -21.97 0.15
N GLU A 49 -1.51 -21.69 -0.98
CA GLU A 49 -0.95 -22.71 -1.86
C GLU A 49 0.36 -23.29 -1.31
N LYS A 50 1.23 -22.47 -0.70
CA LYS A 50 2.59 -22.84 -0.35
C LYS A 50 2.79 -23.28 1.10
N SER A 51 2.03 -22.72 2.03
CA SER A 51 2.16 -23.05 3.45
C SER A 51 1.47 -24.38 3.78
N THR A 52 2.06 -25.11 4.70
CA THR A 52 1.45 -26.29 5.36
C THR A 52 1.15 -26.03 6.83
N ASP A 53 1.61 -24.88 7.36
CA ASP A 53 1.34 -24.47 8.73
C ASP A 53 -0.13 -24.04 8.87
N PRO A 54 -0.90 -24.61 9.82
CA PRO A 54 -2.32 -24.34 9.97
C PRO A 54 -2.61 -22.90 10.39
N ASP A 55 -1.75 -22.28 11.21
CA ASP A 55 -1.95 -20.92 11.69
C ASP A 55 -1.66 -19.90 10.58
N VAL A 56 -0.62 -20.15 9.78
CA VAL A 56 -0.32 -19.33 8.58
C VAL A 56 -1.45 -19.44 7.56
N LYS A 57 -1.99 -20.64 7.34
CA LYS A 57 -3.15 -20.82 6.43
C LYS A 57 -4.41 -20.15 6.94
N ALA A 58 -4.67 -20.20 8.24
CA ALA A 58 -5.80 -19.51 8.85
C ALA A 58 -5.68 -17.98 8.67
N PHE A 59 -4.51 -17.43 8.95
CA PHE A 59 -4.20 -16.02 8.71
C PHE A 59 -4.35 -15.62 7.23
N ALA A 60 -3.78 -16.40 6.32
CA ALA A 60 -3.89 -16.13 4.88
C ALA A 60 -5.35 -16.19 4.39
N SER A 61 -6.16 -17.10 4.93
CA SER A 61 -7.60 -17.17 4.62
C SER A 61 -8.35 -15.93 5.10
N GLU A 62 -7.98 -15.40 6.26
CA GLU A 62 -8.53 -14.15 6.81
C GLU A 62 -8.17 -12.98 5.89
N MET A 63 -6.90 -12.85 5.47
CA MET A 63 -6.46 -11.81 4.54
C MET A 63 -7.25 -11.83 3.24
N VAL A 64 -7.35 -13.00 2.60
CA VAL A 64 -8.10 -13.15 1.34
C VAL A 64 -9.56 -12.75 1.53
N ARG A 65 -10.24 -13.28 2.55
CA ARG A 65 -11.67 -13.00 2.81
C ARG A 65 -11.93 -11.51 3.03
N ASP A 66 -11.18 -10.91 3.93
CA ASP A 66 -11.46 -9.56 4.41
C ASP A 66 -11.07 -8.49 3.39
N HIS A 67 -9.93 -8.66 2.72
CA HIS A 67 -9.52 -7.74 1.64
C HIS A 67 -10.43 -7.86 0.40
N GLN A 68 -10.93 -9.05 0.05
CA GLN A 68 -11.94 -9.20 -1.00
C GLN A 68 -13.22 -8.43 -0.64
N ALA A 69 -13.72 -8.57 0.58
CA ALA A 69 -14.92 -7.88 1.03
C ALA A 69 -14.76 -6.35 1.02
N VAL A 70 -13.59 -5.83 1.42
CA VAL A 70 -13.30 -4.40 1.34
C VAL A 70 -13.19 -3.93 -0.11
N ASN A 71 -12.54 -4.70 -0.99
CA ASN A 71 -12.41 -4.39 -2.41
C ASN A 71 -13.77 -4.34 -3.11
N GLU A 72 -14.69 -5.27 -2.81
CA GLU A 72 -16.06 -5.25 -3.33
C GLU A 72 -16.80 -3.98 -2.91
N LYS A 73 -16.69 -3.57 -1.64
CA LYS A 73 -17.27 -2.31 -1.16
C LYS A 73 -16.66 -1.09 -1.86
N ALA A 74 -15.35 -1.10 -2.10
CA ALA A 74 -14.68 -0.03 -2.83
C ALA A 74 -15.18 0.09 -4.27
N LEU A 75 -15.31 -1.03 -4.99
CA LEU A 75 -15.85 -1.07 -6.35
C LEU A 75 -17.32 -0.61 -6.39
N ALA A 76 -18.14 -1.05 -5.45
CA ALA A 76 -19.53 -0.61 -5.34
C ALA A 76 -19.61 0.90 -5.09
N LEU A 77 -18.74 1.45 -4.24
CA LEU A 77 -18.71 2.88 -3.92
C LEU A 77 -18.30 3.71 -5.14
N VAL A 78 -17.23 3.38 -5.84
CA VAL A 78 -16.79 4.16 -7.02
C VAL A 78 -17.82 4.11 -8.12
N LYS A 79 -18.53 2.98 -8.30
CA LYS A 79 -19.67 2.87 -9.22
C LYS A 79 -20.83 3.78 -8.79
N LYS A 80 -21.21 3.77 -7.51
CA LYS A 80 -22.26 4.64 -6.94
C LYS A 80 -21.95 6.12 -7.16
N LEU A 81 -20.69 6.50 -6.96
CA LEU A 81 -20.21 7.88 -7.07
C LEU A 81 -19.92 8.30 -8.52
N ASN A 82 -20.04 7.39 -9.48
CA ASN A 82 -19.64 7.59 -10.88
C ASN A 82 -18.19 8.09 -11.02
N VAL A 83 -17.29 7.56 -10.19
CA VAL A 83 -15.86 7.89 -10.18
C VAL A 83 -15.10 6.76 -10.85
N THR A 84 -14.22 7.08 -11.80
CA THR A 84 -13.28 6.14 -12.38
C THR A 84 -11.97 6.21 -11.60
N PRO A 85 -11.55 5.12 -10.91
CA PRO A 85 -10.25 5.08 -10.24
C PRO A 85 -9.10 5.41 -11.20
N GLN A 86 -8.15 6.22 -10.76
CA GLN A 86 -7.04 6.69 -11.58
C GLN A 86 -5.72 6.07 -11.13
N ASP A 87 -5.04 5.41 -12.06
CA ASP A 87 -3.68 4.95 -11.86
C ASP A 87 -2.74 6.12 -11.54
N ASN A 88 -1.72 5.86 -10.72
CA ASN A 88 -0.84 6.89 -10.22
C ASN A 88 0.50 6.29 -9.76
N PRO A 89 1.56 7.13 -9.57
CA PRO A 89 2.87 6.64 -9.19
C PRO A 89 2.90 5.80 -7.90
N THR A 90 2.01 6.08 -6.94
CA THR A 90 1.94 5.31 -5.69
C THR A 90 1.42 3.89 -5.92
N SER A 91 0.32 3.73 -6.66
CA SER A 91 -0.21 2.41 -6.97
C SER A 91 0.74 1.59 -7.86
N GLN A 92 1.43 2.24 -8.80
CA GLN A 92 2.46 1.59 -9.62
C GLN A 92 3.65 1.10 -8.78
N ALA A 93 4.11 1.92 -7.82
CA ALA A 93 5.19 1.55 -6.91
C ALA A 93 4.79 0.37 -6.01
N LEU A 94 3.56 0.36 -5.48
CA LEU A 94 3.02 -0.76 -4.71
C LEU A 94 3.00 -2.05 -5.53
N THR A 95 2.47 -2.00 -6.75
CA THR A 95 2.41 -3.16 -7.65
C THR A 95 3.80 -3.71 -7.96
N LYS A 96 4.78 -2.84 -8.25
CA LYS A 96 6.16 -3.25 -8.50
C LYS A 96 6.81 -3.90 -7.29
N ALA A 97 6.64 -3.33 -6.10
CA ALA A 97 7.18 -3.86 -4.86
C ALA A 97 6.56 -5.22 -4.51
N ALA A 98 5.23 -5.36 -4.66
CA ALA A 98 4.52 -6.61 -4.41
C ALA A 98 4.96 -7.71 -5.35
N ALA A 99 5.09 -7.44 -6.66
CA ALA A 99 5.56 -8.43 -7.64
C ALA A 99 6.99 -8.93 -7.32
N ALA A 100 7.87 -8.04 -6.86
CA ALA A 100 9.22 -8.43 -6.44
C ALA A 100 9.17 -9.34 -5.19
N LYS A 101 8.32 -9.02 -4.21
CA LYS A 101 8.14 -9.81 -2.99
C LYS A 101 7.50 -11.17 -3.29
N GLU A 102 6.47 -11.23 -4.12
CA GLU A 102 5.84 -12.47 -4.58
C GLU A 102 6.86 -13.41 -5.24
N ALA A 103 7.72 -12.88 -6.10
CA ALA A 103 8.78 -13.65 -6.75
C ALA A 103 9.87 -14.13 -5.75
N GLU A 104 10.17 -13.35 -4.71
CA GLU A 104 11.06 -13.74 -3.61
C GLU A 104 10.46 -14.89 -2.79
N LEU A 105 9.22 -14.71 -2.31
CA LEU A 105 8.46 -15.71 -1.56
C LEU A 105 8.25 -17.00 -2.39
N GLY A 106 8.07 -16.86 -3.70
CA GLY A 106 7.91 -17.98 -4.62
C GLY A 106 9.07 -18.99 -4.59
N LYS A 107 10.29 -18.54 -4.23
CA LYS A 107 11.50 -19.36 -4.15
C LYS A 107 11.61 -20.12 -2.82
N LEU A 108 10.83 -19.74 -1.82
CA LEU A 108 10.85 -20.32 -0.49
C LEU A 108 9.80 -21.44 -0.35
N SER A 109 9.98 -22.29 0.68
CA SER A 109 9.03 -23.34 1.04
C SER A 109 9.11 -23.66 2.54
N GLY A 110 8.07 -24.33 3.08
CA GLY A 110 8.00 -24.74 4.48
C GLY A 110 8.20 -23.56 5.44
N ALA A 111 8.82 -23.79 6.58
CA ALA A 111 8.98 -22.78 7.63
C ALA A 111 9.74 -21.51 7.16
N ALA A 112 10.59 -21.59 6.12
CA ALA A 112 11.25 -20.42 5.57
C ALA A 112 10.25 -19.52 4.80
N PHE A 113 9.35 -20.13 4.03
CA PHE A 113 8.25 -19.42 3.39
C PHE A 113 7.33 -18.81 4.44
N ASP A 114 6.90 -19.60 5.43
CA ASP A 114 5.93 -19.18 6.44
C ASP A 114 6.40 -17.94 7.20
N ARG A 115 7.65 -17.95 7.68
CA ARG A 115 8.26 -16.79 8.34
C ARG A 115 8.35 -15.58 7.40
N ALA A 116 8.86 -15.76 6.20
CA ALA A 116 9.04 -14.65 5.25
C ALA A 116 7.71 -14.04 4.81
N TYR A 117 6.65 -14.84 4.64
CA TYR A 117 5.30 -14.38 4.34
C TYR A 117 4.75 -13.53 5.50
N VAL A 118 4.77 -14.06 6.72
CA VAL A 118 4.21 -13.36 7.89
C VAL A 118 5.00 -12.07 8.21
N GLU A 119 6.32 -12.07 8.08
CA GLU A 119 7.15 -10.87 8.20
C GLU A 119 6.79 -9.82 7.13
N ASN A 120 6.52 -10.26 5.90
CA ASN A 120 6.03 -9.38 4.85
C ASN A 120 4.68 -8.77 5.20
N GLU A 121 3.74 -9.56 5.74
CA GLU A 121 2.43 -9.08 6.15
C GLU A 121 2.51 -8.02 7.25
N VAL A 122 3.39 -8.20 8.25
CA VAL A 122 3.67 -7.17 9.27
C VAL A 122 4.15 -5.88 8.62
N ALA A 123 5.14 -5.95 7.73
CA ALA A 123 5.71 -4.78 7.08
C ALA A 123 4.71 -4.10 6.12
N TYR A 124 3.96 -4.89 5.38
CA TYR A 124 2.96 -4.43 4.42
C TYR A 124 1.82 -3.69 5.12
N HIS A 125 1.20 -4.31 6.13
CA HIS A 125 0.12 -3.69 6.88
C HIS A 125 0.57 -2.42 7.61
N LYS A 126 1.78 -2.39 8.15
CA LYS A 126 2.37 -1.19 8.75
C LYS A 126 2.47 -0.03 7.76
N THR A 127 2.91 -0.32 6.55
CA THR A 127 3.01 0.65 5.45
C THR A 127 1.64 1.15 5.00
N VAL A 128 0.69 0.23 4.78
CA VAL A 128 -0.68 0.56 4.33
C VAL A 128 -1.43 1.35 5.40
N ASN A 129 -1.36 0.94 6.67
CA ASN A 129 -1.99 1.64 7.79
C ASN A 129 -1.42 3.05 7.97
N GLY A 130 -0.10 3.22 7.83
CA GLY A 130 0.55 4.53 7.82
C GLY A 130 0.03 5.40 6.67
N ALA A 131 -0.02 4.87 5.44
CA ALA A 131 -0.54 5.60 4.29
C ALA A 131 -2.03 5.99 4.46
N LEU A 132 -2.86 5.08 4.97
CA LEU A 132 -4.27 5.37 5.28
C LEU A 132 -4.40 6.51 6.27
N LYS A 133 -3.68 6.43 7.40
CA LYS A 133 -3.76 7.40 8.50
C LYS A 133 -3.22 8.77 8.11
N ASP A 134 -2.05 8.80 7.47
CA ASP A 134 -1.27 10.03 7.33
C ASP A 134 -1.49 10.72 5.96
N THR A 135 -2.04 9.99 4.97
CA THR A 135 -2.19 10.51 3.61
C THR A 135 -3.58 10.32 3.04
N LEU A 136 -4.11 9.09 2.97
CA LEU A 136 -5.33 8.83 2.19
C LEU A 136 -6.57 9.40 2.89
N ILE A 137 -6.79 9.10 4.16
CA ILE A 137 -7.94 9.59 4.94
C ILE A 137 -7.94 11.12 5.05
N PRO A 138 -6.81 11.80 5.38
CA PRO A 138 -6.79 13.26 5.45
C PRO A 138 -7.09 13.96 4.12
N ASN A 139 -6.71 13.36 2.98
CA ASN A 139 -6.89 13.97 1.67
C ASN A 139 -8.20 13.56 0.97
N ALA A 140 -8.91 12.52 1.43
CA ALA A 140 -10.21 12.14 0.89
C ALA A 140 -11.25 13.23 1.11
N GLN A 141 -11.87 13.72 0.02
CA GLN A 141 -12.88 14.78 0.04
C GLN A 141 -14.28 14.18 0.14
N ASN A 142 -14.55 13.04 -0.51
CA ASN A 142 -15.83 12.36 -0.43
C ASN A 142 -15.98 11.68 0.94
N ALA A 143 -17.08 11.98 1.63
CA ALA A 143 -17.33 11.48 2.98
C ALA A 143 -17.52 9.95 3.05
N GLU A 144 -18.13 9.34 2.02
CA GLU A 144 -18.30 7.88 1.96
C GLU A 144 -16.97 7.17 1.70
N LEU A 145 -16.14 7.71 0.82
CA LEU A 145 -14.78 7.20 0.61
C LEU A 145 -13.97 7.31 1.91
N LYS A 146 -13.99 8.45 2.56
CA LYS A 146 -13.31 8.64 3.85
C LYS A 146 -13.79 7.63 4.91
N SER A 147 -15.08 7.39 5.02
CA SER A 147 -15.67 6.42 5.95
C SER A 147 -15.23 4.99 5.62
N LEU A 148 -15.19 4.61 4.34
CA LEU A 148 -14.69 3.30 3.92
C LEU A 148 -13.21 3.10 4.26
N LEU A 149 -12.37 4.13 4.02
CA LEU A 149 -10.94 4.10 4.37
C LEU A 149 -10.73 3.98 5.90
N GLN A 150 -11.54 4.66 6.71
CA GLN A 150 -11.48 4.56 8.18
C GLN A 150 -11.88 3.16 8.67
N THR A 151 -12.89 2.55 8.06
CA THR A 151 -13.29 1.17 8.33
C THR A 151 -12.16 0.21 7.95
N GLY A 152 -11.54 0.41 6.79
CA GLY A 152 -10.37 -0.35 6.35
C GLY A 152 -9.20 -0.23 7.32
N LEU A 153 -8.87 0.99 7.77
CA LEU A 153 -7.79 1.21 8.73
C LEU A 153 -8.00 0.44 10.05
N SER A 154 -9.23 0.42 10.56
CA SER A 154 -9.56 -0.33 11.78
C SER A 154 -9.32 -1.83 11.59
N LEU A 155 -9.81 -2.40 10.49
CA LEU A 155 -9.66 -3.82 10.15
C LEU A 155 -8.19 -4.19 9.93
N PHE A 156 -7.48 -3.42 9.12
CA PHE A 156 -6.07 -3.68 8.76
C PHE A 156 -5.11 -3.47 9.94
N THR A 157 -5.50 -2.65 10.92
CA THR A 157 -4.76 -2.56 12.20
C THR A 157 -4.88 -3.88 12.98
N ALA A 158 -6.05 -4.52 12.99
CA ALA A 158 -6.21 -5.85 13.60
C ALA A 158 -5.40 -6.92 12.86
N HIS A 159 -5.38 -6.88 11.51
CA HIS A 159 -4.54 -7.78 10.71
C HIS A 159 -3.06 -7.61 11.03
N GLN A 160 -2.56 -6.36 11.14
CA GLN A 160 -1.18 -6.10 11.55
C GLN A 160 -0.84 -6.73 12.89
N GLN A 161 -1.71 -6.55 13.90
CA GLN A 161 -1.52 -7.14 15.23
C GLN A 161 -1.51 -8.67 15.18
N HIS A 162 -2.41 -9.27 14.38
CA HIS A 162 -2.44 -10.71 14.19
C HIS A 162 -1.15 -11.23 13.54
N ALA A 163 -0.68 -10.57 12.47
CA ALA A 163 0.59 -10.88 11.83
C ALA A 163 1.79 -10.76 12.79
N GLU A 164 1.82 -9.71 13.63
CA GLU A 164 2.87 -9.52 14.64
C GLU A 164 2.87 -10.67 15.68
N HIS A 165 1.70 -11.09 16.15
CA HIS A 165 1.59 -12.23 17.07
C HIS A 165 2.03 -13.54 16.41
N LEU A 166 1.59 -13.79 15.18
CA LEU A 166 1.96 -14.99 14.42
C LEU A 166 3.46 -15.02 14.14
N SER A 167 4.07 -13.89 13.77
CA SER A 167 5.52 -13.77 13.59
C SER A 167 6.30 -14.15 14.84
N MET A 168 5.85 -13.72 16.02
CA MET A 168 6.49 -14.11 17.29
C MET A 168 6.35 -15.61 17.59
N SER A 169 5.28 -16.27 17.18
CA SER A 169 5.10 -17.70 17.37
C SER A 169 5.97 -18.54 16.45
N LEU A 170 6.16 -18.09 15.20
CA LEU A 170 7.02 -18.75 14.21
C LEU A 170 8.54 -18.58 14.47
N ALA A 171 8.93 -17.68 15.36
CA ALA A 171 10.32 -17.44 15.75
C ALA A 171 10.82 -18.40 16.85
N LYS A 172 9.92 -19.21 17.45
CA LYS A 172 10.24 -20.19 18.50
C LYS A 172 10.65 -21.53 17.90
#